data_37a751f69e10ec7d33ab6c7e888d29b5
#
_entry.id   37a751f69e10ec7d33ab6c7e888d29b5
#
_cell.length_a   1.000
_cell.length_b   1.000
_cell.length_c   1.000
_cell.angle_alpha   90.00
_cell.angle_beta   90.00
_cell.angle_gamma   90.00
#
_symmetry.space_group_name_H-M   'P 1'
#
loop_
_entity.id
_entity.type
_entity.pdbx_description
1 polymer ?
#
loop_
_entity_poly.entity_id
_entity_poly.type
_entity_poly.pdbx_seq_one_letter_code
_entity_poly.pdbx_strand_id
1 'polypeptide(L)'
;MNRDSFYPAIACFSLLLMLAGCAPMHETRQALSQQTPAAQVDTVLPTALKNGWPDSQWWLEYHDNQLTSLINNALQSAPDMQVAEQRIQLAEAQAKAVATQDGPQLDFSADMERQKMSAEGLMGPFALNDPAAGTTGPWYTNGTFGLTAGWHLDIWGKNRAEVTARLGTVKARAAEREQTRQLLAGSVARLYWEWQTQAALNTVLQQIEKEQNTIIATDRQLYQNGITSSVEGVETDINASKTRQQLNDVAGKMKIIEARLNALTNHQTKSLKLKPVALPKVASQLPDELGYSLLARRADL
;
A
#
# COMPACT_ATOMS: atom_id res chain seq x y z
N MET A 1 -73.85 9.76 -31.04
CA MET A 1 -72.83 9.65 -29.93
C MET A 1 -71.66 8.90 -30.49
N ASN A 2 -70.59 9.64 -30.92
CA ASN A 2 -69.44 9.09 -31.67
C ASN A 2 -68.53 8.28 -30.74
N ARG A 3 -68.47 6.99 -30.94
CA ARG A 3 -67.57 6.04 -30.24
C ARG A 3 -66.12 6.12 -30.70
N ASP A 4 -65.83 6.80 -31.78
CA ASP A 4 -64.51 6.81 -32.45
C ASP A 4 -63.55 7.88 -31.90
N SER A 5 -64.02 8.78 -31.02
CA SER A 5 -63.17 9.87 -30.46
C SER A 5 -62.47 9.50 -29.15
N PHE A 6 -62.75 8.33 -28.56
CA PHE A 6 -62.15 7.90 -27.29
C PHE A 6 -60.83 7.12 -27.44
N TYR A 7 -60.58 6.51 -28.57
CA TYR A 7 -59.37 5.68 -28.78
C TYR A 7 -58.05 6.45 -28.81
N PRO A 8 -57.96 7.65 -29.43
CA PRO A 8 -56.71 8.41 -29.42
C PRO A 8 -56.32 8.94 -28.02
N ALA A 9 -57.30 9.30 -27.21
CA ALA A 9 -57.04 9.77 -25.83
C ALA A 9 -56.52 8.68 -24.92
N ILE A 10 -57.03 7.43 -25.04
CA ILE A 10 -56.53 6.27 -24.28
C ILE A 10 -55.15 5.85 -24.75
N ALA A 11 -54.87 5.92 -26.05
CA ALA A 11 -53.52 5.63 -26.60
C ALA A 11 -52.46 6.66 -26.16
N CYS A 12 -52.80 7.95 -26.11
CA CYS A 12 -51.90 9.00 -25.58
C CYS A 12 -51.68 8.84 -24.07
N PHE A 13 -52.69 8.44 -23.29
CA PHE A 13 -52.57 8.25 -21.84
C PHE A 13 -51.72 7.02 -21.49
N SER A 14 -51.87 5.91 -22.25
CA SER A 14 -51.02 4.74 -22.09
C SER A 14 -49.57 4.98 -22.50
N LEU A 15 -49.30 5.82 -23.50
CA LEU A 15 -47.95 6.22 -23.91
C LEU A 15 -47.30 7.12 -22.86
N LEU A 16 -48.04 8.03 -22.23
CA LEU A 16 -47.59 8.86 -21.12
C LEU A 16 -47.26 8.07 -19.84
N LEU A 17 -47.99 7.00 -19.53
CA LEU A 17 -47.73 6.10 -18.41
C LEU A 17 -46.44 5.26 -18.64
N MET A 18 -46.14 4.92 -19.88
CA MET A 18 -44.90 4.20 -20.20
C MET A 18 -43.63 5.09 -20.06
N LEU A 19 -43.78 6.42 -20.20
CA LEU A 19 -42.66 7.38 -20.00
C LEU A 19 -42.41 7.67 -18.51
N ALA A 20 -43.40 7.48 -17.64
CA ALA A 20 -43.21 7.69 -16.19
C ALA A 20 -42.47 6.54 -15.49
N GLY A 21 -42.29 5.40 -16.16
CA GLY A 21 -41.60 4.23 -15.62
C GLY A 21 -40.06 4.31 -15.67
N CYS A 22 -39.52 5.33 -16.33
CA CYS A 22 -38.06 5.55 -16.42
C CYS A 22 -37.61 6.70 -15.53
N ALA A 23 -38.20 6.87 -14.34
CA ALA A 23 -37.55 7.72 -13.34
C ALA A 23 -36.20 7.07 -13.02
N PRO A 24 -35.06 7.76 -13.25
CA PRO A 24 -33.77 7.25 -12.75
C PRO A 24 -33.97 7.09 -11.25
N MET A 25 -33.83 5.87 -10.75
CA MET A 25 -33.61 5.68 -9.33
C MET A 25 -32.30 6.40 -9.03
N HIS A 26 -32.39 7.66 -8.69
CA HIS A 26 -31.41 8.32 -7.88
C HIS A 26 -31.50 7.61 -6.53
N GLU A 27 -30.96 6.39 -6.44
CA GLU A 27 -30.30 6.02 -5.22
C GLU A 27 -29.30 7.15 -4.99
N THR A 28 -29.70 8.11 -4.21
CA THR A 28 -28.78 8.78 -3.32
C THR A 28 -28.23 7.66 -2.43
N ARG A 29 -27.37 6.79 -2.96
CA ARG A 29 -26.26 6.27 -2.19
C ARG A 29 -25.61 7.56 -1.72
N GLN A 30 -26.04 8.02 -0.55
CA GLN A 30 -25.13 8.75 0.31
C GLN A 30 -23.91 7.87 0.24
N ALA A 31 -22.91 8.29 -0.55
CA ALA A 31 -21.59 7.74 -0.46
C ALA A 31 -21.43 7.61 1.03
N LEU A 32 -21.11 6.41 1.54
CA LEU A 32 -20.81 6.23 2.95
C LEU A 32 -19.85 7.39 3.24
N SER A 33 -20.43 8.56 3.45
CA SER A 33 -19.72 9.74 3.87
C SER A 33 -19.11 9.23 5.12
N GLN A 34 -17.82 9.36 5.28
CA GLN A 34 -17.20 9.14 6.55
C GLN A 34 -18.21 9.63 7.57
N GLN A 35 -18.90 8.69 8.22
CA GLN A 35 -20.22 8.95 8.84
C GLN A 35 -20.10 9.81 10.08
N THR A 36 -18.89 10.30 10.35
CA THR A 36 -18.65 11.27 11.38
C THR A 36 -17.89 12.42 10.73
N PRO A 37 -18.54 13.55 10.45
CA PRO A 37 -17.82 14.77 10.10
C PRO A 37 -16.73 14.98 11.14
N ALA A 38 -15.50 15.22 10.70
CA ALA A 38 -14.37 15.48 11.60
C ALA A 38 -14.70 16.52 12.68
N ALA A 39 -15.56 17.48 12.37
CA ALA A 39 -16.09 18.49 13.29
C ALA A 39 -16.93 17.92 14.45
N GLN A 40 -17.65 16.81 14.28
CA GLN A 40 -18.40 16.19 15.39
C GLN A 40 -17.54 15.30 16.26
N VAL A 41 -16.49 14.70 15.68
CA VAL A 41 -15.49 13.92 16.42
C VAL A 41 -14.67 14.85 17.32
N ASP A 42 -14.33 16.05 16.85
CA ASP A 42 -13.53 17.03 17.61
C ASP A 42 -14.23 17.56 18.88
N THR A 43 -15.55 17.52 18.97
CA THR A 43 -16.28 17.98 20.17
C THR A 43 -16.26 16.95 21.31
N VAL A 44 -16.05 15.67 21.02
CA VAL A 44 -16.07 14.56 21.99
C VAL A 44 -14.67 14.07 22.34
N LEU A 45 -13.65 14.51 21.59
CA LEU A 45 -12.28 14.07 21.80
C LEU A 45 -11.63 14.73 23.03
N PRO A 46 -10.90 13.96 23.87
CA PRO A 46 -9.99 14.51 24.87
C PRO A 46 -9.04 15.54 24.24
N THR A 47 -8.63 16.53 25.02
CA THR A 47 -7.81 17.66 24.53
C THR A 47 -6.54 17.21 23.81
N ALA A 48 -5.93 16.10 24.24
CA ALA A 48 -4.78 15.50 23.58
C ALA A 48 -5.09 15.00 22.15
N LEU A 49 -6.31 14.52 21.89
CA LEU A 49 -6.75 14.05 20.57
C LEU A 49 -7.27 15.20 19.68
N LYS A 50 -7.75 16.31 20.30
CA LYS A 50 -8.14 17.54 19.57
C LYS A 50 -6.98 18.17 18.82
N ASN A 51 -5.77 18.05 19.35
CA ASN A 51 -4.53 18.56 18.73
C ASN A 51 -3.98 17.65 17.61
N GLY A 52 -4.77 16.71 17.10
CA GLY A 52 -4.34 15.87 16.00
C GLY A 52 -3.48 14.66 16.39
N TRP A 53 -3.51 14.24 17.67
CA TRP A 53 -2.79 13.07 18.15
C TRP A 53 -3.43 11.75 17.63
N PRO A 54 -2.62 10.72 17.23
CA PRO A 54 -1.17 10.84 17.02
C PRO A 54 -0.87 11.66 15.75
N ASP A 55 0.19 12.47 15.80
CA ASP A 55 0.68 13.19 14.63
C ASP A 55 1.09 12.19 13.55
N SER A 56 0.95 12.60 12.31
CA SER A 56 1.42 11.83 11.15
C SER A 56 2.94 11.58 11.18
N GLN A 57 3.69 12.40 11.90
CA GLN A 57 5.13 12.29 12.12
C GLN A 57 5.48 12.12 13.61
N TRP A 58 4.70 11.30 14.31
CA TRP A 58 4.82 11.04 15.75
C TRP A 58 6.25 10.76 16.25
N TRP A 59 7.13 10.23 15.39
CA TRP A 59 8.53 9.95 15.74
C TRP A 59 9.37 11.19 16.01
N LEU A 60 8.92 12.39 15.61
CA LEU A 60 9.61 13.65 15.91
C LEU A 60 9.55 13.99 17.40
N GLU A 61 8.58 13.49 18.15
CA GLU A 61 8.45 13.68 19.59
C GLU A 61 9.64 13.09 20.37
N TYR A 62 10.34 12.10 19.79
CA TYR A 62 11.53 11.53 20.39
C TYR A 62 12.77 12.41 20.28
N HIS A 63 12.73 13.49 19.48
CA HIS A 63 13.85 14.41 19.24
C HIS A 63 15.16 13.69 18.84
N ASP A 64 15.05 12.55 18.15
CA ASP A 64 16.17 11.72 17.70
C ASP A 64 16.37 11.86 16.20
N ASN A 65 17.49 12.47 15.80
CA ASN A 65 17.83 12.69 14.41
C ASN A 65 18.16 11.39 13.67
N GLN A 66 18.68 10.36 14.34
CA GLN A 66 18.97 9.07 13.71
C GLN A 66 17.68 8.35 13.40
N LEU A 67 16.75 8.29 14.35
CA LEU A 67 15.41 7.71 14.16
C LEU A 67 14.68 8.42 13.02
N THR A 68 14.66 9.75 13.04
CA THR A 68 14.00 10.58 12.02
C THR A 68 14.59 10.31 10.64
N SER A 69 15.92 10.27 10.52
CA SER A 69 16.59 9.99 9.25
C SER A 69 16.27 8.58 8.73
N LEU A 70 16.26 7.56 9.60
CA LEU A 70 15.94 6.18 9.24
C LEU A 70 14.51 6.05 8.73
N ILE A 71 13.54 6.63 9.43
CA ILE A 71 12.14 6.58 9.02
C ILE A 71 11.95 7.31 7.68
N ASN A 72 12.50 8.51 7.54
CA ASN A 72 12.39 9.26 6.28
C ASN A 72 13.01 8.51 5.11
N ASN A 73 14.17 7.90 5.30
CA ASN A 73 14.81 7.08 4.27
C ASN A 73 13.95 5.85 3.91
N ALA A 74 13.38 5.16 4.91
CA ALA A 74 12.49 4.03 4.67
C ALA A 74 11.24 4.47 3.88
N LEU A 75 10.60 5.56 4.27
CA LEU A 75 9.41 6.08 3.59
C LEU A 75 9.67 6.51 2.14
N GLN A 76 10.89 6.94 1.83
CA GLN A 76 11.27 7.33 0.47
C GLN A 76 11.72 6.16 -0.41
N SER A 77 12.39 5.16 0.16
CA SER A 77 13.10 4.14 -0.61
C SER A 77 12.59 2.71 -0.44
N ALA A 78 11.74 2.45 0.55
CA ALA A 78 11.24 1.09 0.78
C ALA A 78 10.42 0.57 -0.41
N PRO A 79 10.64 -0.68 -0.84
CA PRO A 79 9.89 -1.30 -1.94
C PRO A 79 8.37 -1.29 -1.70
N ASP A 80 7.93 -1.50 -0.47
CA ASP A 80 6.49 -1.51 -0.12
C ASP A 80 5.83 -0.16 -0.39
N MET A 81 6.52 0.96 -0.13
CA MET A 81 6.02 2.29 -0.46
C MET A 81 5.95 2.52 -1.97
N GLN A 82 6.93 2.03 -2.71
CA GLN A 82 6.93 2.11 -4.18
C GLN A 82 5.78 1.30 -4.76
N VAL A 83 5.54 0.08 -4.26
CA VAL A 83 4.40 -0.74 -4.68
C VAL A 83 3.07 -0.05 -4.37
N ALA A 84 2.92 0.54 -3.19
CA ALA A 84 1.70 1.28 -2.83
C ALA A 84 1.45 2.46 -3.78
N GLU A 85 2.48 3.23 -4.13
CA GLU A 85 2.39 4.34 -5.08
C GLU A 85 2.01 3.87 -6.49
N GLN A 86 2.63 2.79 -6.99
CA GLN A 86 2.29 2.22 -8.31
C GLN A 86 0.84 1.70 -8.36
N ARG A 87 0.30 1.20 -7.25
CA ARG A 87 -1.11 0.81 -7.17
C ARG A 87 -2.07 1.98 -7.30
N ILE A 88 -1.71 3.14 -6.76
CA ILE A 88 -2.49 4.38 -6.94
C ILE A 88 -2.46 4.79 -8.41
N GLN A 89 -1.27 4.86 -9.02
CA GLN A 89 -1.12 5.23 -10.43
C GLN A 89 -1.89 4.28 -11.36
N LEU A 90 -1.88 2.98 -11.07
CA LEU A 90 -2.67 2.00 -11.82
C LEU A 90 -4.18 2.28 -11.68
N ALA A 91 -4.66 2.53 -10.46
CA ALA A 91 -6.07 2.84 -10.23
C ALA A 91 -6.49 4.15 -10.93
N GLU A 92 -5.63 5.18 -10.93
CA GLU A 92 -5.85 6.43 -11.68
C GLU A 92 -5.91 6.20 -13.19
N ALA A 93 -4.99 5.41 -13.74
CA ALA A 93 -4.99 5.05 -15.16
C ALA A 93 -6.26 4.29 -15.55
N GLN A 94 -6.73 3.37 -14.69
CA GLN A 94 -7.99 2.65 -14.90
C GLN A 94 -9.20 3.59 -14.85
N ALA A 95 -9.23 4.55 -13.93
CA ALA A 95 -10.30 5.55 -13.87
C ALA A 95 -10.30 6.44 -15.12
N LYS A 96 -9.14 6.86 -15.60
CA LYS A 96 -8.99 7.63 -16.86
C LYS A 96 -9.44 6.81 -18.06
N ALA A 97 -9.07 5.51 -18.13
CA ALA A 97 -9.47 4.63 -19.22
C ALA A 97 -10.99 4.50 -19.33
N VAL A 98 -11.70 4.40 -18.20
CA VAL A 98 -13.18 4.39 -18.19
C VAL A 98 -13.73 5.77 -18.62
N ALA A 99 -13.15 6.86 -18.17
CA ALA A 99 -13.60 8.21 -18.52
C ALA A 99 -13.46 8.49 -20.03
N THR A 100 -12.49 7.88 -20.73
CA THR A 100 -12.34 8.05 -22.19
C THR A 100 -13.46 7.39 -23.00
N GLN A 101 -14.25 6.49 -22.40
CA GLN A 101 -15.38 5.85 -23.08
C GLN A 101 -16.55 6.81 -23.35
N ASP A 102 -16.60 7.96 -22.66
CA ASP A 102 -17.58 9.02 -22.89
C ASP A 102 -17.26 9.89 -24.12
N GLY A 103 -16.07 9.74 -24.68
CA GLY A 103 -15.60 10.50 -25.83
C GLY A 103 -15.92 9.84 -27.17
N PRO A 104 -15.79 10.60 -28.28
CA PRO A 104 -15.82 10.00 -29.60
C PRO A 104 -14.64 9.04 -29.78
N GLN A 105 -14.91 7.86 -30.29
CA GLN A 105 -13.92 6.82 -30.61
C GLN A 105 -13.74 6.74 -32.11
N LEU A 106 -12.51 6.60 -32.54
CA LEU A 106 -12.15 6.42 -33.94
C LEU A 106 -11.27 5.18 -34.06
N ASP A 107 -11.80 4.17 -34.71
CA ASP A 107 -11.11 2.89 -34.91
C ASP A 107 -10.68 2.77 -36.37
N PHE A 108 -9.42 2.49 -36.57
CA PHE A 108 -8.88 2.11 -37.85
C PHE A 108 -8.63 0.61 -37.88
N SER A 109 -9.23 -0.07 -38.87
CA SER A 109 -9.00 -1.49 -39.12
C SER A 109 -8.36 -1.70 -40.47
N ALA A 110 -7.38 -2.59 -40.53
CA ALA A 110 -6.74 -3.03 -41.76
C ALA A 110 -6.56 -4.56 -41.70
N ASP A 111 -7.32 -5.24 -42.50
CA ASP A 111 -7.28 -6.68 -42.57
C ASP A 111 -6.80 -7.13 -43.95
N MET A 112 -5.87 -8.07 -44.00
CA MET A 112 -5.42 -8.69 -45.20
C MET A 112 -5.53 -10.23 -45.06
N GLU A 113 -6.40 -10.81 -45.84
CA GLU A 113 -6.66 -12.23 -45.82
C GLU A 113 -6.35 -12.86 -47.17
N ARG A 114 -5.67 -14.01 -47.15
CA ARG A 114 -5.49 -14.85 -48.31
C ARG A 114 -6.30 -16.11 -48.15
N GLN A 115 -7.33 -16.26 -48.95
CA GLN A 115 -8.24 -17.40 -48.88
C GLN A 115 -8.24 -18.21 -50.18
N LYS A 116 -8.52 -19.51 -50.06
CA LYS A 116 -8.74 -20.39 -51.18
C LYS A 116 -10.22 -20.65 -51.35
N MET A 117 -10.75 -20.27 -52.50
CA MET A 117 -12.17 -20.51 -52.80
C MET A 117 -12.33 -21.98 -53.26
N SER A 118 -13.43 -22.60 -52.80
CA SER A 118 -13.81 -23.91 -53.27
C SER A 118 -14.51 -23.84 -54.64
N ALA A 119 -14.13 -24.69 -55.58
CA ALA A 119 -14.81 -24.80 -56.87
C ALA A 119 -16.26 -25.30 -56.75
N GLU A 120 -16.58 -25.96 -55.64
CA GLU A 120 -17.91 -26.50 -55.33
C GLU A 120 -18.72 -25.59 -54.38
N GLY A 121 -18.18 -24.40 -54.03
CA GLY A 121 -18.86 -23.42 -53.17
C GLY A 121 -19.95 -22.66 -53.92
N LEU A 122 -20.69 -21.79 -53.18
CA LEU A 122 -21.82 -21.00 -53.71
C LEU A 122 -21.44 -20.11 -54.91
N MET A 123 -20.20 -19.62 -54.95
CA MET A 123 -19.65 -18.82 -56.05
C MET A 123 -19.07 -19.66 -57.18
N GLY A 124 -18.88 -20.98 -56.95
CA GLY A 124 -18.52 -21.99 -57.94
C GLY A 124 -17.38 -21.63 -58.87
N PRO A 125 -17.36 -22.25 -60.04
CA PRO A 125 -16.30 -22.04 -61.03
C PRO A 125 -16.26 -20.66 -61.64
N PHE A 126 -17.32 -19.84 -61.47
CA PHE A 126 -17.38 -18.49 -61.99
C PHE A 126 -16.45 -17.51 -61.30
N ALA A 127 -16.07 -17.80 -60.04
CA ALA A 127 -15.16 -16.94 -59.25
C ALA A 127 -13.68 -17.31 -59.40
N LEU A 128 -13.36 -18.40 -60.16
CA LEU A 128 -12.01 -18.99 -60.14
C LEU A 128 -11.05 -18.39 -61.16
N ASN A 129 -11.57 -17.73 -62.22
CA ASN A 129 -10.73 -17.15 -63.27
C ASN A 129 -11.42 -15.96 -63.92
N ASP A 130 -11.17 -14.76 -63.40
CA ASP A 130 -11.43 -13.50 -64.01
C ASP A 130 -10.13 -12.72 -64.16
N PRO A 131 -9.37 -12.88 -65.26
CA PRO A 131 -8.15 -12.11 -65.50
C PRO A 131 -8.38 -10.59 -65.60
N ALA A 132 -9.58 -10.15 -65.97
CA ALA A 132 -9.93 -8.74 -66.05
C ALA A 132 -10.07 -8.13 -64.64
N ALA A 133 -10.48 -8.92 -63.65
CA ALA A 133 -10.50 -8.52 -62.24
C ALA A 133 -9.16 -8.84 -61.50
N GLY A 134 -8.13 -9.29 -62.22
CA GLY A 134 -6.84 -9.59 -61.63
C GLY A 134 -6.80 -10.90 -60.81
N THR A 135 -7.80 -11.76 -61.00
CA THR A 135 -7.88 -13.05 -60.26
C THR A 135 -7.46 -14.21 -61.13
N THR A 136 -6.42 -14.90 -60.75
CA THR A 136 -5.92 -16.13 -61.44
C THR A 136 -5.86 -17.28 -60.42
N GLY A 137 -6.78 -18.26 -60.61
CA GLY A 137 -6.80 -19.47 -59.80
C GLY A 137 -7.60 -19.36 -58.49
N PRO A 138 -7.59 -20.41 -57.67
CA PRO A 138 -8.47 -20.50 -56.48
C PRO A 138 -8.03 -19.67 -55.30
N TRP A 139 -6.95 -18.91 -55.37
CA TRP A 139 -6.41 -18.11 -54.29
C TRP A 139 -6.70 -16.66 -54.49
N TYR A 140 -7.34 -16.06 -53.49
CA TYR A 140 -7.64 -14.62 -53.47
C TYR A 140 -6.94 -13.96 -52.28
N THR A 141 -6.45 -12.76 -52.53
CA THR A 141 -6.00 -11.87 -51.46
C THR A 141 -7.02 -10.78 -51.35
N ASN A 142 -7.68 -10.73 -50.21
CA ASN A 142 -8.67 -9.69 -49.88
C ASN A 142 -8.04 -8.73 -48.89
N GLY A 143 -8.15 -7.44 -49.16
CA GLY A 143 -7.70 -6.38 -48.28
C GLY A 143 -8.88 -5.46 -47.93
N THR A 144 -9.15 -5.31 -46.64
CA THR A 144 -10.18 -4.40 -46.16
C THR A 144 -9.53 -3.32 -45.30
N PHE A 145 -9.77 -2.08 -45.64
CA PHE A 145 -9.39 -0.92 -44.83
C PHE A 145 -10.67 -0.25 -44.39
N GLY A 146 -10.78 -0.05 -43.07
CA GLY A 146 -11.97 0.58 -42.49
C GLY A 146 -11.60 1.68 -41.49
N LEU A 147 -12.38 2.73 -41.47
CA LEU A 147 -12.36 3.76 -40.46
C LEU A 147 -13.75 3.83 -39.85
N THR A 148 -13.90 3.52 -38.60
CA THR A 148 -15.16 3.53 -37.88
C THR A 148 -15.13 4.62 -36.81
N ALA A 149 -16.06 5.55 -36.86
CA ALA A 149 -16.25 6.56 -35.82
C ALA A 149 -17.52 6.22 -35.03
N GLY A 150 -17.39 6.17 -33.74
CA GLY A 150 -18.50 5.89 -32.83
C GLY A 150 -18.48 6.86 -31.63
N TRP A 151 -19.65 7.24 -31.15
CA TRP A 151 -19.78 8.02 -29.94
C TRP A 151 -20.98 7.53 -29.13
N HIS A 152 -20.72 7.08 -27.90
CA HIS A 152 -21.75 6.68 -26.96
C HIS A 152 -22.09 7.86 -26.05
N LEU A 153 -23.28 8.42 -26.20
CA LEU A 153 -23.76 9.48 -25.31
C LEU A 153 -24.26 8.84 -23.99
N ASP A 154 -23.69 9.25 -22.87
CA ASP A 154 -24.09 8.77 -21.54
C ASP A 154 -25.34 9.49 -21.01
N ILE A 155 -26.47 9.21 -21.65
CA ILE A 155 -27.75 9.85 -21.32
C ILE A 155 -28.23 9.44 -19.92
N TRP A 156 -28.00 8.18 -19.54
CA TRP A 156 -28.47 7.59 -18.29
C TRP A 156 -27.44 7.64 -17.15
N GLY A 157 -26.26 8.17 -17.39
CA GLY A 157 -25.23 8.33 -16.36
C GLY A 157 -24.48 7.06 -15.99
N LYS A 158 -24.57 5.98 -16.79
CA LYS A 158 -23.87 4.71 -16.53
C LYS A 158 -22.36 4.90 -16.44
N ASN A 159 -21.76 5.54 -17.46
CA ASN A 159 -20.32 5.75 -17.49
C ASN A 159 -19.86 6.70 -16.37
N ARG A 160 -20.62 7.76 -16.10
CA ARG A 160 -20.35 8.67 -14.96
C ARG A 160 -20.36 7.94 -13.63
N ALA A 161 -21.31 7.01 -13.44
CA ALA A 161 -21.36 6.18 -12.23
C ALA A 161 -20.17 5.23 -12.15
N GLU A 162 -19.74 4.65 -13.27
CA GLU A 162 -18.56 3.79 -13.31
C GLU A 162 -17.27 4.57 -13.03
N VAL A 163 -17.08 5.75 -13.62
CA VAL A 163 -15.96 6.65 -13.31
C VAL A 163 -15.94 6.98 -11.82
N THR A 164 -17.09 7.31 -11.23
CA THR A 164 -17.19 7.59 -9.80
C THR A 164 -16.78 6.40 -8.96
N ALA A 165 -17.18 5.18 -9.34
CA ALA A 165 -16.76 3.94 -8.64
C ALA A 165 -15.24 3.72 -8.75
N ARG A 166 -14.63 3.98 -9.92
CA ARG A 166 -13.18 3.88 -10.10
C ARG A 166 -12.41 4.92 -9.28
N LEU A 167 -12.93 6.15 -9.19
CA LEU A 167 -12.35 7.19 -8.32
C LEU A 167 -12.44 6.79 -6.83
N GLY A 168 -13.49 6.08 -6.42
CA GLY A 168 -13.58 5.45 -5.10
C GLY A 168 -12.44 4.46 -4.86
N THR A 169 -12.07 3.66 -5.87
CA THR A 169 -10.92 2.75 -5.80
C THR A 169 -9.60 3.51 -5.63
N VAL A 170 -9.41 4.65 -6.32
CA VAL A 170 -8.20 5.49 -6.15
C VAL A 170 -8.07 5.96 -4.70
N LYS A 171 -9.18 6.45 -4.11
CA LYS A 171 -9.20 6.86 -2.70
C LYS A 171 -8.86 5.72 -1.75
N ALA A 172 -9.40 4.51 -2.00
CA ALA A 172 -9.06 3.32 -1.21
C ALA A 172 -7.57 2.99 -1.28
N ARG A 173 -6.95 3.06 -2.47
CA ARG A 173 -5.50 2.84 -2.63
C ARG A 173 -4.66 3.91 -1.92
N ALA A 174 -5.12 5.16 -1.91
CA ALA A 174 -4.46 6.23 -1.15
C ALA A 174 -4.52 5.96 0.36
N ALA A 175 -5.63 5.46 0.89
CA ALA A 175 -5.75 5.05 2.30
C ALA A 175 -4.82 3.86 2.63
N GLU A 176 -4.76 2.84 1.76
CA GLU A 176 -3.83 1.71 1.90
C GLU A 176 -2.36 2.17 1.92
N ARG A 177 -1.99 3.16 1.11
CA ARG A 177 -0.66 3.74 1.13
C ARG A 177 -0.35 4.40 2.47
N GLU A 178 -1.28 5.16 3.04
CA GLU A 178 -1.10 5.79 4.36
C GLU A 178 -0.98 4.74 5.48
N GLN A 179 -1.74 3.67 5.41
CA GLN A 179 -1.58 2.53 6.31
C GLN A 179 -0.18 1.91 6.19
N THR A 180 0.29 1.66 4.97
CA THR A 180 1.63 1.12 4.70
C THR A 180 2.70 2.05 5.29
N ARG A 181 2.55 3.36 5.13
CA ARG A 181 3.43 4.39 5.68
C ARG A 181 3.52 4.29 7.22
N GLN A 182 2.39 4.19 7.89
CA GLN A 182 2.34 4.08 9.35
C GLN A 182 2.97 2.78 9.87
N LEU A 183 2.66 1.65 9.22
CA LEU A 183 3.22 0.35 9.57
C LEU A 183 4.74 0.31 9.37
N LEU A 184 5.23 0.88 8.28
CA LEU A 184 6.66 0.96 7.99
C LEU A 184 7.38 1.84 9.01
N ALA A 185 6.86 3.04 9.30
CA ALA A 185 7.42 3.93 10.31
C ALA A 185 7.46 3.27 11.70
N GLY A 186 6.38 2.59 12.09
CA GLY A 186 6.32 1.85 13.34
C GLY A 186 7.30 0.69 13.41
N SER A 187 7.48 -0.03 12.31
CA SER A 187 8.43 -1.15 12.23
C SER A 187 9.88 -0.67 12.35
N VAL A 188 10.24 0.41 11.65
CA VAL A 188 11.58 1.02 11.76
C VAL A 188 11.84 1.53 13.16
N ALA A 189 10.88 2.25 13.78
CA ALA A 189 11.04 2.75 15.13
C ALA A 189 11.21 1.63 16.16
N ARG A 190 10.42 0.55 16.05
CA ARG A 190 10.55 -0.63 16.93
C ARG A 190 11.93 -1.25 16.84
N LEU A 191 12.42 -1.51 15.64
CA LEU A 191 13.74 -2.08 15.42
C LEU A 191 14.85 -1.14 15.91
N TYR A 192 14.71 0.16 15.70
CA TYR A 192 15.66 1.15 16.20
C TYR A 192 15.78 1.13 17.73
N TRP A 193 14.66 1.18 18.45
CA TRP A 193 14.67 1.13 19.91
C TRP A 193 15.09 -0.24 20.47
N GLU A 194 14.78 -1.33 19.76
CA GLU A 194 15.31 -2.65 20.09
C GLU A 194 16.83 -2.68 19.99
N TRP A 195 17.40 -2.09 18.93
CA TRP A 195 18.84 -1.95 18.77
C TRP A 195 19.44 -1.10 19.90
N GLN A 196 18.84 0.02 20.23
CA GLN A 196 19.32 0.90 21.33
C GLN A 196 19.28 0.17 22.67
N THR A 197 18.28 -0.65 22.92
CA THR A 197 18.19 -1.50 24.12
C THR A 197 19.33 -2.53 24.16
N GLN A 198 19.62 -3.19 23.03
CA GLN A 198 20.75 -4.11 22.96
C GLN A 198 22.09 -3.39 23.14
N ALA A 199 22.26 -2.19 22.61
CA ALA A 199 23.46 -1.40 22.77
C ALA A 199 23.68 -0.97 24.25
N ALA A 200 22.62 -0.58 24.93
CA ALA A 200 22.67 -0.28 26.37
C ALA A 200 23.05 -1.53 27.20
N LEU A 201 22.43 -2.68 26.88
CA LEU A 201 22.76 -3.97 27.53
C LEU A 201 24.21 -4.36 27.27
N ASN A 202 24.68 -4.20 26.04
CA ASN A 202 26.09 -4.45 25.69
C ASN A 202 27.05 -3.64 26.55
N THR A 203 26.76 -2.36 26.76
CA THR A 203 27.57 -1.48 27.60
C THR A 203 27.63 -1.96 29.05
N VAL A 204 26.50 -2.36 29.62
CA VAL A 204 26.42 -2.88 30.98
C VAL A 204 27.20 -4.20 31.10
N LEU A 205 27.05 -5.14 30.17
CA LEU A 205 27.76 -6.42 30.17
C LEU A 205 29.27 -6.23 30.02
N GLN A 206 29.73 -5.27 29.20
CA GLN A 206 31.14 -4.91 29.10
C GLN A 206 31.72 -4.40 30.45
N GLN A 207 30.92 -3.59 31.16
CA GLN A 207 31.34 -3.14 32.50
C GLN A 207 31.43 -4.32 33.47
N ILE A 208 30.43 -5.21 33.49
CA ILE A 208 30.44 -6.45 34.30
C ILE A 208 31.66 -7.30 33.96
N GLU A 209 31.96 -7.53 32.69
CA GLU A 209 33.13 -8.30 32.26
C GLU A 209 34.45 -7.68 32.78
N LYS A 210 34.54 -6.33 32.69
CA LYS A 210 35.71 -5.61 33.21
C LYS A 210 35.89 -5.84 34.71
N GLU A 211 34.82 -5.71 35.51
CA GLU A 211 34.85 -5.96 36.96
C GLU A 211 35.21 -7.42 37.27
N GLN A 212 34.60 -8.38 36.56
CA GLN A 212 34.92 -9.81 36.73
C GLN A 212 36.41 -10.11 36.42
N ASN A 213 36.95 -9.52 35.36
CA ASN A 213 38.35 -9.69 35.02
C ASN A 213 39.29 -9.13 36.13
N THR A 214 38.89 -8.05 36.80
CA THR A 214 39.61 -7.49 37.94
C THR A 214 39.57 -8.43 39.14
N ILE A 215 38.40 -9.03 39.42
CA ILE A 215 38.24 -10.02 40.50
C ILE A 215 39.11 -11.26 40.20
N ILE A 216 39.06 -11.82 38.98
CA ILE A 216 39.87 -12.96 38.57
C ILE A 216 41.38 -12.70 38.79
N ALA A 217 41.83 -11.49 38.43
CA ALA A 217 43.22 -11.12 38.64
C ALA A 217 43.59 -11.10 40.13
N THR A 218 42.72 -10.58 40.98
CA THR A 218 42.89 -10.54 42.42
C THR A 218 42.87 -11.94 43.04
N ASP A 219 41.90 -12.79 42.66
CA ASP A 219 41.80 -14.18 43.14
C ASP A 219 43.06 -15.01 42.80
N ARG A 220 43.60 -14.82 41.59
CA ARG A 220 44.88 -15.47 41.20
C ARG A 220 46.05 -15.03 42.07
N GLN A 221 46.15 -13.76 42.45
CA GLN A 221 47.18 -13.28 43.35
C GLN A 221 47.03 -13.85 44.76
N LEU A 222 45.80 -13.89 45.29
CA LEU A 222 45.49 -14.45 46.60
C LEU A 222 45.79 -15.96 46.66
N TYR A 223 45.44 -16.70 45.61
CA TYR A 223 45.75 -18.11 45.46
C TYR A 223 47.29 -18.37 45.44
N GLN A 224 48.00 -17.57 44.64
CA GLN A 224 49.48 -17.66 44.57
C GLN A 224 50.16 -17.39 45.91
N ASN A 225 49.56 -16.57 46.74
CA ASN A 225 50.02 -16.23 48.08
C ASN A 225 49.50 -17.22 49.17
N GLY A 226 48.76 -18.29 48.78
CA GLY A 226 48.23 -19.29 49.71
C GLY A 226 47.11 -18.79 50.62
N ILE A 227 46.44 -17.68 50.28
CA ILE A 227 45.40 -17.06 51.11
C ILE A 227 44.01 -17.60 50.81
N THR A 228 43.74 -18.06 49.56
CA THR A 228 42.45 -18.57 49.14
C THR A 228 42.55 -19.93 48.44
N SER A 229 41.44 -20.64 48.29
CA SER A 229 41.36 -21.93 47.60
C SER A 229 41.18 -21.75 46.08
N SER A 230 41.55 -22.77 45.30
CA SER A 230 41.32 -22.77 43.84
C SER A 230 39.82 -22.81 43.45
N VAL A 231 38.93 -23.17 44.38
CA VAL A 231 37.49 -23.36 44.13
C VAL A 231 36.81 -21.99 43.86
N GLU A 232 37.15 -20.98 44.64
CA GLU A 232 36.58 -19.62 44.47
C GLU A 232 36.92 -18.99 43.10
N GLY A 233 38.16 -19.24 42.61
CA GLY A 233 38.57 -18.76 41.29
C GLY A 233 37.81 -19.41 40.11
N VAL A 234 37.43 -20.70 40.27
CA VAL A 234 36.65 -21.42 39.24
C VAL A 234 35.26 -20.86 39.08
N GLU A 235 34.58 -20.47 40.16
CA GLU A 235 33.24 -19.87 40.09
C GLU A 235 33.27 -18.52 39.37
N THR A 236 34.27 -17.70 39.67
CA THR A 236 34.46 -16.39 38.99
C THR A 236 34.74 -16.57 37.49
N ASP A 237 35.55 -17.54 37.10
CA ASP A 237 35.83 -17.86 35.70
C ASP A 237 34.58 -18.36 34.94
N ILE A 238 33.72 -19.17 35.59
CA ILE A 238 32.44 -19.61 35.02
C ILE A 238 31.53 -18.41 34.78
N ASN A 239 31.39 -17.50 35.73
CA ASN A 239 30.55 -16.32 35.62
C ASN A 239 31.07 -15.36 34.52
N ALA A 240 32.37 -15.17 34.42
CA ALA A 240 32.98 -14.42 33.34
C ALA A 240 32.73 -15.05 31.95
N SER A 241 32.77 -16.38 31.87
CA SER A 241 32.46 -17.10 30.62
C SER A 241 30.99 -16.94 30.21
N LYS A 242 30.05 -16.96 31.17
CA LYS A 242 28.63 -16.68 30.93
C LYS A 242 28.42 -15.24 30.42
N THR A 243 29.12 -14.27 31.01
CA THR A 243 29.03 -12.85 30.57
C THR A 243 29.56 -12.69 29.16
N ARG A 244 30.66 -13.35 28.77
CA ARG A 244 31.16 -13.34 27.38
C ARG A 244 30.19 -13.98 26.42
N GLN A 245 29.53 -15.06 26.80
CA GLN A 245 28.48 -15.66 25.99
C GLN A 245 27.33 -14.65 25.76
N GLN A 246 26.84 -13.98 26.81
CA GLN A 246 25.80 -12.97 26.72
C GLN A 246 26.22 -11.78 25.81
N LEU A 247 27.48 -11.33 25.89
CA LEU A 247 28.04 -10.31 25.01
C LEU A 247 27.98 -10.72 23.53
N ASN A 248 28.36 -11.98 23.24
CA ASN A 248 28.27 -12.51 21.88
C ASN A 248 26.83 -12.58 21.36
N ASP A 249 25.90 -13.03 22.24
CA ASP A 249 24.48 -13.10 21.90
C ASP A 249 23.88 -11.72 21.60
N VAL A 250 24.23 -10.71 22.42
CA VAL A 250 23.81 -9.32 22.23
C VAL A 250 24.39 -8.76 20.93
N ALA A 251 25.66 -8.98 20.66
CA ALA A 251 26.32 -8.55 19.43
C ALA A 251 25.69 -9.21 18.19
N GLY A 252 25.33 -10.49 18.28
CA GLY A 252 24.59 -11.20 17.26
C GLY A 252 23.20 -10.60 16.98
N LYS A 253 22.44 -10.32 18.05
CA LYS A 253 21.12 -9.64 17.94
C LYS A 253 21.22 -8.28 17.31
N MET A 254 22.19 -7.45 17.70
CA MET A 254 22.42 -6.13 17.09
C MET A 254 22.65 -6.23 15.60
N LYS A 255 23.48 -7.17 15.13
CA LYS A 255 23.71 -7.40 13.69
C LYS A 255 22.44 -7.82 12.94
N ILE A 256 21.62 -8.66 13.54
CA ILE A 256 20.34 -9.09 12.96
C ILE A 256 19.42 -7.88 12.80
N ILE A 257 19.31 -7.03 13.82
CA ILE A 257 18.48 -5.84 13.78
C ILE A 257 18.98 -4.85 12.73
N GLU A 258 20.30 -4.64 12.64
CA GLU A 258 20.92 -3.81 11.58
C GLU A 258 20.59 -4.32 10.18
N ALA A 259 20.67 -5.64 9.97
CA ALA A 259 20.31 -6.24 8.69
C ALA A 259 18.82 -6.02 8.34
N ARG A 260 17.92 -6.13 9.33
CA ARG A 260 16.49 -5.84 9.15
C ARG A 260 16.23 -4.36 8.84
N LEU A 261 16.89 -3.44 9.54
CA LEU A 261 16.81 -2.02 9.27
C LEU A 261 17.32 -1.68 7.87
N ASN A 262 18.46 -2.27 7.45
CA ASN A 262 18.98 -2.11 6.10
C ASN A 262 17.98 -2.58 5.02
N ALA A 263 17.28 -3.69 5.28
CA ALA A 263 16.27 -4.18 4.35
C ALA A 263 15.08 -3.21 4.23
N LEU A 264 14.60 -2.66 5.35
CA LEU A 264 13.48 -1.70 5.35
C LEU A 264 13.85 -0.34 4.75
N THR A 265 15.10 0.08 4.86
CA THR A 265 15.59 1.37 4.33
C THR A 265 16.19 1.26 2.94
N ASN A 266 16.14 0.07 2.32
CA ASN A 266 16.75 -0.23 1.01
C ASN A 266 18.24 0.16 0.90
N HIS A 267 18.95 0.12 2.03
CA HIS A 267 20.38 0.39 2.09
C HIS A 267 21.18 -0.88 1.76
N GLN A 268 21.17 -1.31 0.49
CA GLN A 268 21.80 -2.57 0.06
C GLN A 268 23.33 -2.54 0.10
N THR A 269 23.97 -1.36 0.13
CA THR A 269 25.41 -1.21 -0.10
C THR A 269 26.18 -0.57 1.04
N LYS A 270 25.55 0.03 2.04
CA LYS A 270 26.24 0.66 3.17
C LYS A 270 25.79 0.04 4.49
N SER A 271 26.74 -0.48 5.25
CA SER A 271 26.51 -0.84 6.66
C SER A 271 25.94 0.36 7.41
N LEU A 272 24.78 0.17 8.01
CA LEU A 272 24.15 1.17 8.85
C LEU A 272 25.03 1.37 10.10
N LYS A 273 25.51 2.59 10.31
CA LYS A 273 26.32 2.92 11.48
C LYS A 273 25.43 3.61 12.52
N LEU A 274 24.76 2.82 13.34
CA LEU A 274 23.99 3.36 14.46
C LEU A 274 24.92 3.74 15.61
N LYS A 275 24.55 4.84 16.30
CA LYS A 275 25.23 5.27 17.52
C LYS A 275 24.29 5.06 18.70
N PRO A 276 24.77 4.53 19.83
CA PRO A 276 23.97 4.43 21.05
C PRO A 276 23.50 5.81 21.50
N VAL A 277 22.23 5.88 21.89
CA VAL A 277 21.60 7.05 22.50
C VAL A 277 20.90 6.64 23.78
N ALA A 278 20.62 7.60 24.64
CA ALA A 278 19.84 7.35 25.84
C ALA A 278 18.43 6.87 25.48
N LEU A 279 17.95 5.83 26.17
CA LEU A 279 16.57 5.37 25.99
C LEU A 279 15.59 6.46 26.40
N PRO A 280 14.52 6.68 25.63
CA PRO A 280 13.55 7.73 25.94
C PRO A 280 12.84 7.39 27.25
N LYS A 281 12.62 8.42 28.06
CA LYS A 281 11.64 8.31 29.13
C LYS A 281 10.27 8.36 28.47
N VAL A 282 9.40 7.39 28.75
CA VAL A 282 8.03 7.38 28.23
C VAL A 282 7.35 8.69 28.63
N ALA A 283 7.22 9.59 27.67
CA ALA A 283 6.71 10.94 27.93
C ALA A 283 5.21 11.07 27.65
N SER A 284 4.65 10.23 26.78
CA SER A 284 3.23 10.32 26.44
C SER A 284 2.42 9.42 27.38
N GLN A 285 1.69 10.04 28.27
CA GLN A 285 0.57 9.38 28.92
C GLN A 285 -0.47 9.10 27.84
N LEU A 286 -0.74 7.83 27.59
CA LEU A 286 -1.91 7.44 26.80
C LEU A 286 -3.13 8.06 27.48
N PRO A 287 -4.06 8.68 26.72
CA PRO A 287 -5.32 9.13 27.29
C PRO A 287 -6.01 7.95 27.99
N ASP A 288 -6.52 8.17 29.20
CA ASP A 288 -7.17 7.13 30.00
C ASP A 288 -8.40 6.53 29.32
N GLU A 289 -9.01 7.26 28.39
CA GLU A 289 -10.15 6.81 27.57
C GLU A 289 -9.82 6.93 26.07
N LEU A 290 -9.40 5.82 25.48
CA LEU A 290 -9.30 5.66 24.03
C LEU A 290 -10.66 5.22 23.50
N GLY A 291 -11.56 6.17 23.23
CA GLY A 291 -12.89 5.90 22.71
C GLY A 291 -12.91 5.55 21.21
N TYR A 292 -14.11 5.29 20.70
CA TYR A 292 -14.37 4.99 19.27
C TYR A 292 -13.89 6.10 18.31
N SER A 293 -13.60 7.28 18.83
CA SER A 293 -13.05 8.42 18.08
C SER A 293 -11.68 8.14 17.42
N LEU A 294 -10.90 7.18 17.96
CA LEU A 294 -9.66 6.73 17.31
C LEU A 294 -9.93 5.94 16.02
N LEU A 295 -11.07 5.24 15.94
CA LEU A 295 -11.43 4.48 14.73
C LEU A 295 -11.64 5.44 13.54
N ALA A 296 -12.14 6.65 13.78
CA ALA A 296 -12.33 7.66 12.74
C ALA A 296 -11.01 8.19 12.12
N ARG A 297 -9.86 7.92 12.75
CA ARG A 297 -8.53 8.33 12.27
C ARG A 297 -7.75 7.19 11.61
N ARG A 298 -8.31 6.00 11.59
CA ARG A 298 -7.69 4.86 10.91
C ARG A 298 -7.86 5.01 9.41
N ALA A 299 -6.75 4.89 8.68
CA ALA A 299 -6.74 5.01 7.22
C ALA A 299 -7.39 3.80 6.52
N ASP A 300 -7.56 2.68 7.22
CA ASP A 300 -8.11 1.43 6.70
C ASP A 300 -9.62 1.26 6.93
N LEU A 301 -10.25 2.18 7.64
CA LEU A 301 -11.69 2.27 7.87
C LEU A 301 -12.30 3.47 7.15
#